data_028d4e89865fb48c9808ac784e15259a
#
_entry.id   028d4e89865fb48c9808ac784e15259a
#
_cell.length_a   1.000
_cell.length_b   1.000
_cell.length_c   1.000
_cell.angle_alpha   90.00
_cell.angle_beta   90.00
_cell.angle_gamma   90.00
#
_symmetry.space_group_name_H-M   'P 1'
#
loop_
_entity.id
_entity.type
_entity.pdbx_description
1 polymer ?
#
loop_
_entity_poly.entity_id
_entity_poly.type
_entity_poly.pdbx_seq_one_letter_code
_entity_poly.pdbx_strand_id
1 'polypeptide(L)'
;MGGRLTLMKTMSQPHRKQPIHIDGFVKPGFEKVLEVFRYNLENDIERGGTFAAYYRGELVVNIWGGYADRKSRVKWKKDLMPCFYSTTKSPSATVIAHLVDRGFLDYSERVCKYWPEFAANGKEDITLETLVTNRAGLSCTEEKFTMAMSKDDPDKLGRILANQKPLWTPGTNHGYHPITFALYLDQIVRRVDPQKRSLSQYFYEEMAVPFDLDFHIGLPYEKQYRAPRIVMMKSFDQEEYIRNFKGDLSILQLTGGNPTDFIGVRRMNDPDIRVLPVGSVCGHGTAESMAKFHAILGEGGVWQGKRLLSQDSVDRFQRIKSGGYDLAFSMDGMWSYGMMIFPVMEQGKPTMFMFGHGGYGGQMGLADTTYRVGLAYATSHLDPTSRPGADADKRWPSMYNALYKCIYQIENIRVPRKTLYLYEDYKKAQSTSKM
;
A
#
# COMPACT_ATOMS: atom_id res chain seq x y z
N MET A 1 33.45 14.24 -52.95
CA MET A 1 34.18 13.75 -51.73
C MET A 1 33.13 13.34 -50.70
N GLY A 2 32.87 12.07 -50.64
CA GLY A 2 31.86 11.53 -49.70
C GLY A 2 32.53 11.02 -48.43
N GLY A 3 32.28 11.72 -47.32
CA GLY A 3 32.71 11.28 -46.01
C GLY A 3 31.83 10.16 -45.46
N ARG A 4 32.37 8.94 -45.31
CA ARG A 4 31.73 7.86 -44.59
C ARG A 4 31.71 8.14 -43.08
N LEU A 5 30.54 8.38 -42.51
CA LEU A 5 30.36 8.30 -41.03
C LEU A 5 30.52 6.86 -40.57
N THR A 6 31.62 6.56 -39.90
CA THR A 6 31.83 5.31 -39.20
C THR A 6 31.04 5.36 -37.88
N LEU A 7 29.91 4.68 -37.80
CA LEU A 7 29.19 4.43 -36.54
C LEU A 7 30.10 3.57 -35.64
N MET A 8 30.77 4.18 -34.68
CA MET A 8 31.39 3.45 -33.58
C MET A 8 30.30 2.70 -32.79
N LYS A 9 30.24 1.38 -32.95
CA LYS A 9 29.53 0.52 -32.02
C LYS A 9 30.17 0.72 -30.64
N THR A 10 29.51 1.44 -29.76
CA THR A 10 29.85 1.47 -28.34
C THR A 10 29.70 0.06 -27.81
N MET A 11 30.82 -0.67 -27.68
CA MET A 11 30.86 -1.91 -26.92
C MET A 11 30.43 -1.60 -25.50
N SER A 12 29.27 -2.08 -25.07
CA SER A 12 28.84 -2.04 -23.70
C SER A 12 29.89 -2.80 -22.87
N GLN A 13 30.66 -2.07 -22.09
CA GLN A 13 31.53 -2.73 -21.09
C GLN A 13 30.66 -3.58 -20.18
N PRO A 14 31.09 -4.81 -19.83
CA PRO A 14 30.36 -5.64 -18.89
C PRO A 14 30.16 -4.83 -17.61
N HIS A 15 28.89 -4.69 -17.18
CA HIS A 15 28.53 -3.94 -15.98
C HIS A 15 29.33 -4.51 -14.80
N ARG A 16 30.36 -3.81 -14.34
CA ARG A 16 31.08 -4.14 -13.11
C ARG A 16 30.04 -4.24 -11.99
N LYS A 17 29.96 -5.41 -11.34
CA LYS A 17 29.10 -5.65 -10.17
C LYS A 17 29.38 -4.54 -9.17
N GLN A 18 28.37 -3.69 -8.87
CA GLN A 18 28.58 -2.59 -7.93
C GLN A 18 28.75 -3.13 -6.51
N PRO A 19 29.59 -2.50 -5.66
CA PRO A 19 29.74 -2.92 -4.28
C PRO A 19 28.40 -2.92 -3.54
N ILE A 20 28.16 -3.97 -2.76
CA ILE A 20 26.98 -4.06 -1.92
C ILE A 20 27.19 -3.17 -0.70
N HIS A 21 26.17 -2.38 -0.39
CA HIS A 21 26.10 -1.57 0.80
C HIS A 21 24.87 -1.98 1.61
N ILE A 22 25.07 -2.30 2.88
CA ILE A 22 23.99 -2.61 3.84
C ILE A 22 24.38 -1.92 5.13
N ASP A 23 23.39 -1.30 5.77
CA ASP A 23 23.52 -0.65 7.06
C ASP A 23 22.21 -0.79 7.85
N GLY A 24 22.22 -0.47 9.13
CA GLY A 24 21.04 -0.53 9.97
C GLY A 24 21.22 -1.30 11.27
N PHE A 25 20.10 -1.71 11.83
CA PHE A 25 19.99 -2.38 13.13
C PHE A 25 19.21 -3.69 13.01
N VAL A 26 19.72 -4.73 13.66
CA VAL A 26 19.01 -6.00 13.84
C VAL A 26 19.24 -6.46 15.29
N LYS A 27 18.14 -6.68 16.01
CA LYS A 27 18.19 -7.21 17.38
C LYS A 27 18.64 -8.67 17.38
N PRO A 28 19.45 -9.13 18.38
CA PRO A 28 19.78 -10.55 18.55
C PRO A 28 18.53 -11.44 18.47
N GLY A 29 18.65 -12.53 17.69
CA GLY A 29 17.54 -13.45 17.37
C GLY A 29 16.83 -13.15 16.06
N PHE A 30 17.13 -12.02 15.39
CA PHE A 30 16.55 -11.65 14.11
C PHE A 30 17.55 -11.61 12.95
N GLU A 31 18.74 -12.14 13.13
CA GLU A 31 19.86 -12.11 12.17
C GLU A 31 19.49 -12.72 10.81
N LYS A 32 18.56 -13.68 10.80
CA LYS A 32 18.07 -14.31 9.57
C LYS A 32 17.47 -13.31 8.59
N VAL A 33 16.88 -12.23 9.08
CA VAL A 33 16.33 -11.15 8.24
C VAL A 33 17.45 -10.43 7.50
N LEU A 34 18.56 -10.12 8.18
CA LEU A 34 19.75 -9.48 7.56
C LEU A 34 20.41 -10.41 6.53
N GLU A 35 20.51 -11.71 6.83
CA GLU A 35 21.06 -12.70 5.89
C GLU A 35 20.26 -12.72 4.57
N VAL A 36 18.92 -12.75 4.67
CA VAL A 36 18.03 -12.75 3.50
C VAL A 36 18.13 -11.43 2.74
N PHE A 37 18.18 -10.29 3.42
CA PHE A 37 18.34 -8.99 2.78
C PHE A 37 19.66 -8.90 2.02
N ARG A 38 20.75 -9.36 2.63
CA ARG A 38 22.06 -9.47 2.00
C ARG A 38 22.01 -10.36 0.76
N TYR A 39 21.42 -11.55 0.87
CA TYR A 39 21.25 -12.47 -0.25
C TYR A 39 20.49 -11.82 -1.41
N ASN A 40 19.41 -11.09 -1.14
CA ASN A 40 18.64 -10.39 -2.16
C ASN A 40 19.48 -9.34 -2.90
N LEU A 41 20.33 -8.60 -2.20
CA LEU A 41 21.22 -7.60 -2.81
C LEU A 41 22.38 -8.27 -3.60
N GLU A 42 22.98 -9.35 -3.08
CA GLU A 42 24.07 -10.07 -3.72
C GLU A 42 23.66 -10.75 -5.03
N ASN A 43 22.40 -11.16 -5.11
CA ASN A 43 21.84 -11.85 -6.28
C ASN A 43 21.02 -10.93 -7.20
N ASP A 44 21.13 -9.60 -7.05
CA ASP A 44 20.43 -8.59 -7.86
C ASP A 44 18.88 -8.75 -7.82
N ILE A 45 18.36 -9.47 -6.83
CA ILE A 45 16.92 -9.58 -6.54
C ILE A 45 16.42 -8.23 -6.00
N GLU A 46 17.21 -7.58 -5.14
CA GLU A 46 17.02 -6.21 -4.67
C GLU A 46 18.20 -5.34 -5.16
N ARG A 47 17.93 -4.07 -5.45
CA ARG A 47 18.95 -3.11 -5.91
C ARG A 47 19.06 -1.87 -5.05
N GLY A 48 18.04 -1.62 -4.25
CA GLY A 48 17.98 -0.52 -3.29
C GLY A 48 16.64 -0.50 -2.59
N GLY A 49 16.67 -0.79 -1.29
CA GLY A 49 15.45 -0.91 -0.49
C GLY A 49 15.74 -0.87 1.01
N THR A 50 14.67 -0.99 1.77
CA THR A 50 14.67 -0.93 3.23
C THR A 50 13.59 -1.85 3.80
N PHE A 51 13.86 -2.42 4.97
CA PHE A 51 12.93 -3.22 5.73
C PHE A 51 12.99 -2.85 7.21
N ALA A 52 11.84 -2.64 7.82
CA ALA A 52 11.73 -2.41 9.26
C ALA A 52 10.63 -3.30 9.86
N ALA A 53 10.84 -3.72 11.10
CA ALA A 53 9.86 -4.50 11.84
C ALA A 53 9.90 -4.18 13.33
N TYR A 54 8.70 -4.07 13.90
CA TYR A 54 8.45 -4.04 15.34
C TYR A 54 7.83 -5.37 15.75
N TYR A 55 8.20 -5.82 16.92
CA TYR A 55 7.67 -7.01 17.55
C TYR A 55 7.42 -6.73 19.05
N ARG A 56 6.16 -6.88 19.48
CA ARG A 56 5.72 -6.57 20.86
C ARG A 56 6.12 -5.17 21.31
N GLY A 57 5.89 -4.18 20.45
CA GLY A 57 6.17 -2.77 20.72
C GLY A 57 7.65 -2.37 20.62
N GLU A 58 8.56 -3.28 20.31
CA GLU A 58 10.00 -3.02 20.20
C GLU A 58 10.48 -3.09 18.75
N LEU A 59 11.32 -2.13 18.34
CA LEU A 59 11.99 -2.18 17.04
C LEU A 59 13.03 -3.30 17.04
N VAL A 60 12.81 -4.33 16.22
CA VAL A 60 13.68 -5.52 16.15
C VAL A 60 14.53 -5.56 14.88
N VAL A 61 14.07 -4.93 13.81
CA VAL A 61 14.81 -4.81 12.55
C VAL A 61 14.57 -3.42 11.97
N ASN A 62 15.64 -2.75 11.54
CA ASN A 62 15.59 -1.55 10.71
C ASN A 62 16.85 -1.51 9.85
N ILE A 63 16.74 -2.04 8.63
CA ILE A 63 17.85 -2.21 7.71
C ILE A 63 17.55 -1.58 6.35
N TRP A 64 18.59 -1.08 5.72
CA TRP A 64 18.55 -0.51 4.37
C TRP A 64 19.82 -0.86 3.61
N GLY A 65 19.73 -0.85 2.29
CA GLY A 65 20.92 -1.19 1.49
C GLY A 65 20.73 -0.95 0.00
N GLY A 66 21.81 -1.18 -0.75
CA GLY A 66 21.86 -0.89 -2.16
C GLY A 66 21.88 0.60 -2.46
N TYR A 67 21.18 1.04 -3.50
CA TYR A 67 21.28 2.40 -4.04
C TYR A 67 19.91 3.09 -4.14
N ALA A 68 19.85 4.32 -3.66
CA ALA A 68 18.74 5.24 -3.88
C ALA A 68 18.71 5.74 -5.34
N ASP A 69 19.87 5.90 -5.96
CA ASP A 69 20.06 6.06 -7.40
C ASP A 69 21.30 5.26 -7.84
N ARG A 70 21.05 4.14 -8.49
CA ARG A 70 22.12 3.23 -8.94
C ARG A 70 22.99 3.85 -10.03
N LYS A 71 22.42 4.68 -10.91
CA LYS A 71 23.17 5.34 -11.99
C LYS A 71 24.16 6.36 -11.44
N SER A 72 23.73 7.16 -10.51
CA SER A 72 24.52 8.19 -9.85
C SER A 72 25.33 7.64 -8.65
N ARG A 73 25.19 6.34 -8.34
CA ARG A 73 25.84 5.66 -7.20
C ARG A 73 25.51 6.27 -5.83
N VAL A 74 24.34 6.88 -5.70
CA VAL A 74 23.84 7.39 -4.43
C VAL A 74 23.36 6.21 -3.59
N LYS A 75 24.07 5.93 -2.48
CA LYS A 75 23.74 4.84 -1.56
C LYS A 75 22.41 5.09 -0.86
N TRP A 76 21.71 4.01 -0.50
CA TRP A 76 20.54 4.11 0.37
C TRP A 76 20.95 4.58 1.77
N LYS A 77 20.13 5.41 2.40
CA LYS A 77 20.35 5.94 3.76
C LYS A 77 19.09 5.73 4.61
N LYS A 78 19.25 5.76 5.94
CA LYS A 78 18.19 5.57 6.93
C LYS A 78 17.00 6.50 6.71
N ASP A 79 17.28 7.75 6.43
CA ASP A 79 16.33 8.86 6.37
C ASP A 79 15.62 9.02 5.02
N LEU A 80 15.86 8.13 4.06
CA LEU A 80 15.17 8.19 2.77
C LEU A 80 13.68 7.88 2.92
N MET A 81 12.89 8.58 2.11
CA MET A 81 11.43 8.51 2.09
C MET A 81 10.94 7.96 0.73
N PRO A 82 11.04 6.62 0.53
CA PRO A 82 10.48 6.01 -0.66
C PRO A 82 8.97 6.26 -0.76
N CYS A 83 8.46 6.25 -2.00
CA CYS A 83 7.03 6.24 -2.25
C CYS A 83 6.45 4.87 -1.91
N PHE A 84 5.44 4.84 -1.05
CA PHE A 84 4.75 3.62 -0.65
C PHE A 84 3.59 3.25 -1.58
N TYR A 85 3.27 4.09 -2.57
CA TYR A 85 2.14 3.85 -3.48
C TYR A 85 0.88 3.44 -2.70
N SER A 86 0.22 2.36 -3.14
CA SER A 86 -1.04 1.92 -2.53
C SER A 86 -0.95 1.48 -1.06
N THR A 87 0.24 1.23 -0.51
CA THR A 87 0.39 1.03 0.95
C THR A 87 -0.11 2.25 1.73
N THR A 88 -0.13 3.44 1.11
CA THR A 88 -0.72 4.68 1.65
C THR A 88 -2.21 4.53 2.00
N LYS A 89 -2.91 3.55 1.43
CA LYS A 89 -4.32 3.31 1.75
C LYS A 89 -4.54 2.85 3.20
N SER A 90 -3.54 2.16 3.81
CA SER A 90 -3.62 1.80 5.23
C SER A 90 -3.75 3.03 6.13
N PRO A 91 -2.86 4.05 6.07
CA PRO A 91 -3.07 5.32 6.78
C PRO A 91 -4.38 5.99 6.44
N SER A 92 -4.78 6.01 5.16
CA SER A 92 -6.02 6.65 4.72
C SER A 92 -7.28 5.98 5.29
N ALA A 93 -7.31 4.64 5.32
CA ALA A 93 -8.39 3.88 5.94
C ALA A 93 -8.42 4.08 7.46
N THR A 94 -7.25 4.23 8.09
CA THR A 94 -7.13 4.50 9.52
C THR A 94 -7.68 5.88 9.89
N VAL A 95 -7.57 6.90 9.02
CA VAL A 95 -8.25 8.19 9.21
C VAL A 95 -9.76 8.01 9.31
N ILE A 96 -10.35 7.21 8.45
CA ILE A 96 -11.80 6.93 8.50
C ILE A 96 -12.16 6.19 9.79
N ALA A 97 -11.40 5.16 10.18
CA ALA A 97 -11.62 4.44 11.42
C ALA A 97 -11.52 5.34 12.66
N HIS A 98 -10.57 6.27 12.67
CA HIS A 98 -10.41 7.25 13.74
C HIS A 98 -11.59 8.23 13.82
N LEU A 99 -12.13 8.66 12.67
CA LEU A 99 -13.34 9.49 12.65
C LEU A 99 -14.58 8.71 13.11
N VAL A 100 -14.63 7.39 12.83
CA VAL A 100 -15.70 6.51 13.36
C VAL A 100 -15.57 6.37 14.88
N ASP A 101 -14.37 6.12 15.39
CA ASP A 101 -14.12 6.04 16.84
C ASP A 101 -14.49 7.32 17.59
N ARG A 102 -14.41 8.48 16.92
CA ARG A 102 -14.78 9.79 17.47
C ARG A 102 -16.26 10.14 17.24
N GLY A 103 -17.04 9.26 16.62
CA GLY A 103 -18.47 9.46 16.37
C GLY A 103 -18.82 10.45 15.26
N PHE A 104 -17.83 10.88 14.44
CA PHE A 104 -18.08 11.73 13.28
C PHE A 104 -18.59 10.96 12.07
N LEU A 105 -18.27 9.66 12.00
CA LEU A 105 -18.69 8.75 10.94
C LEU A 105 -19.26 7.46 11.52
N ASP A 106 -20.06 6.76 10.70
CA ASP A 106 -20.53 5.39 10.96
C ASP A 106 -20.44 4.61 9.65
N TYR A 107 -19.85 3.41 9.69
CA TYR A 107 -19.70 2.55 8.52
C TYR A 107 -21.01 2.08 7.93
N SER A 108 -22.06 1.94 8.74
CA SER A 108 -23.41 1.54 8.31
C SER A 108 -24.20 2.67 7.67
N GLU A 109 -23.81 3.92 7.88
CA GLU A 109 -24.51 5.07 7.34
C GLU A 109 -24.22 5.28 5.85
N ARG A 110 -25.20 5.84 5.16
CA ARG A 110 -25.08 6.23 3.75
C ARG A 110 -24.10 7.38 3.60
N VAL A 111 -23.25 7.32 2.57
CA VAL A 111 -22.27 8.39 2.29
C VAL A 111 -22.97 9.73 2.07
N CYS A 112 -24.14 9.73 1.43
CA CYS A 112 -24.92 10.95 1.17
C CYS A 112 -25.40 11.68 2.44
N LYS A 113 -25.43 11.03 3.61
CA LYS A 113 -25.68 11.69 4.90
C LYS A 113 -24.58 12.74 5.21
N TYR A 114 -23.35 12.46 4.82
CA TYR A 114 -22.19 13.32 5.05
C TYR A 114 -21.86 14.19 3.83
N TRP A 115 -22.25 13.72 2.66
CA TRP A 115 -21.99 14.34 1.36
C TRP A 115 -23.23 14.23 0.47
N PRO A 116 -24.22 15.17 0.59
CA PRO A 116 -25.51 15.08 -0.10
C PRO A 116 -25.42 14.91 -1.61
N GLU A 117 -24.48 15.61 -2.27
CA GLU A 117 -24.30 15.55 -3.72
C GLU A 117 -23.85 14.16 -4.20
N PHE A 118 -23.28 13.34 -3.32
CA PHE A 118 -22.88 11.97 -3.63
C PHE A 118 -24.06 11.09 -4.01
N ALA A 119 -25.29 11.39 -3.59
CA ALA A 119 -26.48 10.61 -3.91
C ALA A 119 -26.79 10.51 -5.41
N ALA A 120 -26.20 11.39 -6.25
CA ALA A 120 -26.47 11.41 -7.69
C ALA A 120 -26.15 10.07 -8.37
N ASN A 121 -26.90 9.79 -9.45
CA ASN A 121 -26.65 8.67 -10.38
C ASN A 121 -26.69 7.27 -9.73
N GLY A 122 -27.63 7.03 -8.80
CA GLY A 122 -27.85 5.71 -8.18
C GLY A 122 -26.87 5.37 -7.06
N LYS A 123 -26.33 6.38 -6.37
CA LYS A 123 -25.43 6.21 -5.23
C LYS A 123 -26.08 6.47 -3.87
N GLU A 124 -27.38 6.75 -3.83
CA GLU A 124 -28.10 7.12 -2.61
C GLU A 124 -28.00 6.09 -1.49
N ASP A 125 -27.89 4.80 -1.81
CA ASP A 125 -27.85 3.70 -0.85
C ASP A 125 -26.42 3.21 -0.55
N ILE A 126 -25.40 3.80 -1.15
CA ILE A 126 -24.00 3.43 -0.89
C ILE A 126 -23.64 3.84 0.54
N THR A 127 -23.35 2.83 1.38
CA THR A 127 -22.83 3.06 2.74
C THR A 127 -21.33 3.33 2.74
N LEU A 128 -20.83 3.90 3.83
CA LEU A 128 -19.40 4.07 4.03
C LEU A 128 -18.67 2.71 4.00
N GLU A 129 -19.28 1.66 4.57
CA GLU A 129 -18.72 0.29 4.49
C GLU A 129 -18.58 -0.16 3.03
N THR A 130 -19.62 0.01 2.20
CA THR A 130 -19.61 -0.37 0.78
C THR A 130 -18.48 0.34 0.04
N LEU A 131 -18.25 1.61 0.34
CA LEU A 131 -17.19 2.42 -0.28
C LEU A 131 -15.79 1.93 0.14
N VAL A 132 -15.52 1.81 1.44
CA VAL A 132 -14.18 1.44 1.94
C VAL A 132 -13.81 -0.03 1.67
N THR A 133 -14.78 -0.88 1.34
CA THR A 133 -14.54 -2.29 0.99
C THR A 133 -14.42 -2.54 -0.52
N ASN A 134 -14.22 -1.48 -1.31
CA ASN A 134 -14.08 -1.53 -2.78
C ASN A 134 -15.31 -2.15 -3.51
N ARG A 135 -16.50 -1.98 -2.96
CA ARG A 135 -17.76 -2.55 -3.49
C ARG A 135 -18.70 -1.52 -4.10
N ALA A 136 -18.32 -0.25 -4.08
CA ALA A 136 -19.16 0.85 -4.51
C ALA A 136 -19.30 1.02 -6.03
N GLY A 137 -18.48 0.34 -6.84
CA GLY A 137 -18.49 0.53 -8.29
C GLY A 137 -17.80 1.83 -8.74
N LEU A 138 -16.92 2.40 -7.94
CA LEU A 138 -16.33 3.73 -8.14
C LEU A 138 -14.81 3.68 -8.35
N SER A 139 -14.31 2.63 -9.04
CA SER A 139 -12.87 2.38 -9.24
C SER A 139 -12.19 3.43 -10.12
N CYS A 140 -12.93 4.12 -10.98
CA CYS A 140 -12.48 5.24 -11.81
C CYS A 140 -13.65 6.18 -12.12
N THR A 141 -13.37 7.25 -12.89
CA THR A 141 -14.41 8.17 -13.39
C THR A 141 -14.39 8.24 -14.91
N GLU A 142 -15.54 8.42 -15.54
CA GLU A 142 -15.65 8.68 -16.98
C GLU A 142 -15.17 10.11 -17.30
N GLU A 143 -15.57 11.08 -16.47
CA GLU A 143 -15.05 12.44 -16.59
C GLU A 143 -13.57 12.49 -16.23
N LYS A 144 -12.79 13.22 -17.06
CA LYS A 144 -11.34 13.36 -16.85
C LYS A 144 -11.04 14.30 -15.70
N PHE A 145 -10.07 13.92 -14.88
CA PHE A 145 -9.54 14.74 -13.80
C PHE A 145 -8.02 14.64 -13.74
N THR A 146 -7.39 15.48 -12.93
CA THR A 146 -5.98 15.44 -12.60
C THR A 146 -5.80 15.17 -11.09
N MET A 147 -4.71 14.51 -10.70
CA MET A 147 -4.36 14.39 -9.29
C MET A 147 -4.12 15.77 -8.66
N ALA A 148 -3.60 16.72 -9.42
CA ALA A 148 -3.40 18.10 -8.99
C ALA A 148 -4.68 18.75 -8.45
N MET A 149 -5.87 18.40 -8.98
CA MET A 149 -7.15 18.92 -8.46
C MET A 149 -7.37 18.60 -6.98
N SER A 150 -6.77 17.52 -6.43
CA SER A 150 -6.88 17.21 -4.99
C SER A 150 -6.33 18.30 -4.08
N LYS A 151 -5.41 19.12 -4.62
CA LYS A 151 -4.77 20.26 -3.95
C LYS A 151 -5.34 21.59 -4.43
N ASP A 152 -5.42 21.77 -5.75
CA ASP A 152 -5.65 23.07 -6.38
C ASP A 152 -7.14 23.41 -6.52
N ASP A 153 -8.02 22.41 -6.71
CA ASP A 153 -9.48 22.59 -6.81
C ASP A 153 -10.23 21.35 -6.30
N PRO A 154 -10.18 21.07 -4.97
CA PRO A 154 -10.82 19.91 -4.38
C PRO A 154 -12.34 19.93 -4.53
N ASP A 155 -12.99 21.08 -4.68
CA ASP A 155 -14.42 21.20 -4.90
C ASP A 155 -14.82 20.76 -6.30
N LYS A 156 -14.06 21.12 -7.32
CA LYS A 156 -14.28 20.61 -8.69
C LYS A 156 -14.07 19.11 -8.74
N LEU A 157 -13.01 18.60 -8.12
CA LEU A 157 -12.79 17.16 -8.01
C LEU A 157 -13.97 16.47 -7.30
N GLY A 158 -14.48 17.07 -6.23
CA GLY A 158 -15.65 16.57 -5.52
C GLY A 158 -16.89 16.48 -6.42
N ARG A 159 -17.16 17.48 -7.26
CA ARG A 159 -18.27 17.44 -8.24
C ARG A 159 -18.10 16.31 -9.25
N ILE A 160 -16.89 16.12 -9.80
CA ILE A 160 -16.59 15.00 -10.73
C ILE A 160 -16.87 13.65 -10.06
N LEU A 161 -16.36 13.45 -8.84
CA LEU A 161 -16.55 12.21 -8.08
C LEU A 161 -18.02 11.98 -7.72
N ALA A 162 -18.74 13.04 -7.28
CA ALA A 162 -20.16 12.95 -6.96
C ALA A 162 -21.01 12.63 -8.21
N ASN A 163 -20.61 13.10 -9.38
CA ASN A 163 -21.35 12.87 -10.62
C ASN A 163 -21.07 11.50 -11.26
N GLN A 164 -20.03 10.77 -10.83
CA GLN A 164 -19.69 9.44 -11.37
C GLN A 164 -20.81 8.45 -11.10
N LYS A 165 -21.28 7.77 -12.15
CA LYS A 165 -22.18 6.62 -12.05
C LYS A 165 -21.41 5.37 -11.63
N PRO A 166 -21.94 4.52 -10.74
CA PRO A 166 -21.32 3.24 -10.43
C PRO A 166 -21.11 2.37 -11.69
N LEU A 167 -19.95 1.80 -11.84
CA LEU A 167 -19.58 0.94 -12.97
C LEU A 167 -20.19 -0.48 -12.88
N TRP A 168 -20.66 -0.85 -11.70
CA TRP A 168 -21.48 -2.03 -11.43
C TRP A 168 -22.42 -1.71 -10.27
N THR A 169 -23.46 -2.54 -10.09
CA THR A 169 -24.40 -2.37 -8.98
C THR A 169 -23.69 -2.42 -7.65
N PRO A 170 -23.73 -1.34 -6.83
CA PRO A 170 -23.04 -1.29 -5.56
C PRO A 170 -23.38 -2.48 -4.66
N GLY A 171 -22.37 -3.04 -4.02
CA GLY A 171 -22.51 -4.19 -3.12
C GLY A 171 -22.52 -5.57 -3.79
N THR A 172 -22.73 -5.69 -5.09
CA THR A 172 -22.81 -7.01 -5.80
C THR A 172 -21.47 -7.60 -6.15
N ASN A 173 -20.48 -6.78 -6.46
CA ASN A 173 -19.13 -7.16 -6.81
C ASN A 173 -18.12 -6.31 -6.06
N HIS A 174 -16.84 -6.64 -6.20
CA HIS A 174 -15.75 -5.76 -5.80
C HIS A 174 -14.80 -5.49 -6.96
N GLY A 175 -14.23 -4.32 -6.97
CA GLY A 175 -13.21 -3.90 -7.90
C GLY A 175 -12.35 -2.84 -7.23
N TYR A 176 -11.07 -3.06 -7.20
CA TYR A 176 -10.12 -2.20 -6.55
C TYR A 176 -10.23 -0.75 -7.04
N HIS A 177 -10.23 0.21 -6.12
CA HIS A 177 -10.29 1.64 -6.42
C HIS A 177 -8.86 2.24 -6.33
N PRO A 178 -8.03 2.11 -7.40
CA PRO A 178 -6.57 2.36 -7.29
C PRO A 178 -6.24 3.79 -6.87
N ILE A 179 -6.92 4.77 -7.45
CA ILE A 179 -6.69 6.20 -7.16
C ILE A 179 -7.89 6.81 -6.43
N THR A 180 -9.09 6.50 -6.91
CA THR A 180 -10.34 7.12 -6.44
C THR A 180 -10.65 6.80 -4.98
N PHE A 181 -10.17 5.68 -4.43
CA PHE A 181 -10.39 5.28 -3.04
C PHE A 181 -10.20 6.44 -2.07
N ALA A 182 -9.00 6.97 -1.95
CA ALA A 182 -8.74 8.02 -0.98
C ALA A 182 -9.20 9.41 -1.45
N LEU A 183 -9.51 9.60 -2.74
CA LEU A 183 -10.14 10.83 -3.22
C LEU A 183 -11.58 10.95 -2.70
N TYR A 184 -12.35 9.86 -2.71
CA TYR A 184 -13.67 9.82 -2.08
C TYR A 184 -13.57 10.03 -0.56
N LEU A 185 -12.60 9.37 0.10
CA LEU A 185 -12.38 9.53 1.53
C LEU A 185 -11.98 10.97 1.90
N ASP A 186 -11.13 11.63 1.11
CA ASP A 186 -10.75 13.03 1.32
C ASP A 186 -11.96 13.95 1.27
N GLN A 187 -12.87 13.74 0.32
CA GLN A 187 -14.12 14.49 0.22
C GLN A 187 -15.03 14.30 1.44
N ILE A 188 -15.08 13.09 2.00
CA ILE A 188 -15.85 12.80 3.22
C ILE A 188 -15.17 13.48 4.42
N VAL A 189 -13.86 13.33 4.58
CA VAL A 189 -13.09 13.95 5.70
C VAL A 189 -13.30 15.46 5.73
N ARG A 190 -13.15 16.16 4.58
CA ARG A 190 -13.37 17.62 4.48
C ARG A 190 -14.77 18.07 4.94
N ARG A 191 -15.77 17.19 4.84
CA ARG A 191 -17.15 17.51 5.24
C ARG A 191 -17.43 17.25 6.70
N VAL A 192 -16.85 16.20 7.27
CA VAL A 192 -17.16 15.77 8.65
C VAL A 192 -16.16 16.29 9.68
N ASP A 193 -14.92 16.56 9.27
CA ASP A 193 -13.94 17.16 10.18
C ASP A 193 -14.35 18.59 10.55
N PRO A 194 -14.49 18.92 11.85
CA PRO A 194 -14.85 20.27 12.27
C PRO A 194 -13.91 21.36 11.76
N GLN A 195 -12.63 21.03 11.53
CA GLN A 195 -11.63 21.96 10.99
C GLN A 195 -11.57 21.97 9.46
N LYS A 196 -12.38 21.17 8.78
CA LYS A 196 -12.45 21.06 7.32
C LYS A 196 -11.12 20.69 6.66
N ARG A 197 -10.26 19.97 7.39
CA ARG A 197 -8.96 19.52 6.90
C ARG A 197 -9.13 18.49 5.78
N SER A 198 -8.16 18.43 4.89
CA SER A 198 -8.01 17.29 3.98
C SER A 198 -7.64 16.03 4.75
N LEU A 199 -7.85 14.86 4.14
CA LEU A 199 -7.40 13.58 4.71
C LEU A 199 -5.91 13.59 5.05
N SER A 200 -5.09 14.18 4.19
CA SER A 200 -3.64 14.29 4.38
C SER A 200 -3.29 15.18 5.59
N GLN A 201 -3.95 16.33 5.75
CA GLN A 201 -3.75 17.21 6.91
C GLN A 201 -4.22 16.54 8.21
N TYR A 202 -5.41 15.91 8.17
CA TYR A 202 -5.94 15.17 9.32
C TYR A 202 -4.98 14.06 9.75
N PHE A 203 -4.49 13.25 8.80
CA PHE A 203 -3.51 12.20 9.10
C PHE A 203 -2.24 12.79 9.74
N TYR A 204 -1.72 13.86 9.19
CA TYR A 204 -0.49 14.46 9.69
C TYR A 204 -0.65 14.96 11.13
N GLU A 205 -1.71 15.72 11.41
CA GLU A 205 -1.93 16.38 12.72
C GLU A 205 -2.43 15.41 13.80
N GLU A 206 -3.30 14.44 13.45
CA GLU A 206 -3.90 13.53 14.43
C GLU A 206 -3.14 12.21 14.60
N MET A 207 -2.27 11.85 13.65
CA MET A 207 -1.57 10.56 13.64
C MET A 207 -0.06 10.71 13.50
N ALA A 208 0.42 11.36 12.43
CA ALA A 208 1.85 11.39 12.17
C ALA A 208 2.62 12.13 13.28
N VAL A 209 2.21 13.34 13.63
CA VAL A 209 2.84 14.15 14.68
C VAL A 209 2.68 13.51 16.07
N PRO A 210 1.47 13.12 16.52
CA PRO A 210 1.30 12.55 17.85
C PRO A 210 2.04 11.24 18.10
N PHE A 211 2.26 10.45 17.04
CA PHE A 211 2.94 9.15 17.12
C PHE A 211 4.38 9.17 16.58
N ASP A 212 4.91 10.37 16.29
CA ASP A 212 6.27 10.55 15.78
C ASP A 212 6.55 9.64 14.56
N LEU A 213 5.74 9.83 13.51
CA LEU A 213 5.86 9.12 12.24
C LEU A 213 6.42 10.07 11.19
N ASP A 214 7.63 9.82 10.72
CA ASP A 214 8.21 10.54 9.58
C ASP A 214 7.62 10.00 8.26
N PHE A 215 6.33 10.28 8.11
CA PHE A 215 5.50 9.85 6.97
C PHE A 215 4.53 10.97 6.58
N HIS A 216 4.43 11.23 5.28
CA HIS A 216 3.57 12.25 4.69
C HIS A 216 2.72 11.66 3.57
N ILE A 217 1.45 12.04 3.51
CA ILE A 217 0.60 11.88 2.35
C ILE A 217 0.72 13.17 1.52
N GLY A 218 1.51 13.12 0.46
CA GLY A 218 2.05 14.30 -0.21
C GLY A 218 3.35 14.76 0.44
N LEU A 219 4.48 14.48 -0.23
CA LEU A 219 5.81 14.82 0.30
C LEU A 219 6.07 16.32 0.18
N PRO A 220 6.28 17.05 1.29
CA PRO A 220 6.60 18.49 1.25
C PRO A 220 7.84 18.82 0.42
N TYR A 221 7.88 19.99 -0.21
CA TYR A 221 8.99 20.39 -1.08
C TYR A 221 10.35 20.39 -0.36
N GLU A 222 10.39 20.80 0.89
CA GLU A 222 11.59 20.83 1.73
C GLU A 222 12.14 19.43 2.07
N LYS A 223 11.36 18.36 1.83
CA LYS A 223 11.76 16.97 2.05
C LYS A 223 12.02 16.18 0.75
N GLN A 224 11.86 16.81 -0.42
CA GLN A 224 11.97 16.13 -1.71
C GLN A 224 13.33 15.48 -1.96
N TYR A 225 14.41 16.03 -1.38
CA TYR A 225 15.76 15.47 -1.49
C TYR A 225 15.91 14.09 -0.83
N ARG A 226 14.96 13.69 0.01
CA ARG A 226 14.92 12.38 0.68
C ARG A 226 14.26 11.29 -0.16
N ALA A 227 13.60 11.63 -1.26
CA ALA A 227 12.95 10.65 -2.11
C ALA A 227 13.96 9.92 -3.00
N PRO A 228 14.10 8.58 -2.90
CA PRO A 228 14.97 7.84 -3.79
C PRO A 228 14.40 7.80 -5.21
N ARG A 229 15.29 7.68 -6.21
CA ARG A 229 14.90 7.64 -7.61
C ARG A 229 14.19 6.34 -7.97
N ILE A 230 12.98 6.45 -8.44
CA ILE A 230 12.17 5.29 -8.88
C ILE A 230 12.65 4.80 -10.25
N VAL A 231 12.91 3.50 -10.33
CA VAL A 231 13.34 2.79 -11.53
C VAL A 231 12.53 1.50 -11.66
N MET A 232 12.13 1.16 -12.89
CA MET A 232 11.55 -0.14 -13.19
C MET A 232 12.65 -1.19 -13.33
N MET A 233 12.52 -2.34 -12.66
CA MET A 233 13.48 -3.45 -12.77
C MET A 233 13.40 -4.16 -14.11
N LYS A 234 12.20 -4.26 -14.66
CA LYS A 234 11.89 -4.87 -15.96
C LYS A 234 10.78 -4.10 -16.65
N SER A 235 10.62 -4.32 -17.94
CA SER A 235 9.48 -3.81 -18.69
C SER A 235 8.19 -4.52 -18.26
N PHE A 236 7.09 -3.79 -18.29
CA PHE A 236 5.76 -4.37 -18.13
C PHE A 236 5.27 -4.85 -19.50
N ASP A 237 4.95 -6.14 -19.60
CA ASP A 237 4.33 -6.70 -20.79
C ASP A 237 2.82 -6.44 -20.74
N GLN A 238 2.41 -5.37 -21.42
CA GLN A 238 1.01 -4.96 -21.45
C GLN A 238 0.14 -5.92 -22.25
N GLU A 239 0.67 -6.53 -23.31
CA GLU A 239 -0.08 -7.48 -24.14
C GLU A 239 -0.35 -8.77 -23.37
N GLU A 240 0.65 -9.30 -22.69
CA GLU A 240 0.49 -10.47 -21.82
C GLU A 240 -0.50 -10.18 -20.69
N TYR A 241 -0.43 -8.98 -20.08
CA TYR A 241 -1.35 -8.59 -19.04
C TYR A 241 -2.79 -8.55 -19.52
N ILE A 242 -3.05 -7.92 -20.68
CA ILE A 242 -4.39 -7.84 -21.28
C ILE A 242 -4.93 -9.22 -21.67
N ARG A 243 -4.09 -10.09 -22.26
CA ARG A 243 -4.48 -11.47 -22.59
C ARG A 243 -4.94 -12.28 -21.38
N ASN A 244 -4.29 -12.08 -20.24
CA ASN A 244 -4.56 -12.81 -19.02
C ASN A 244 -5.57 -12.09 -18.10
N PHE A 245 -6.06 -10.91 -18.52
CA PHE A 245 -7.01 -10.14 -17.73
C PHE A 245 -8.39 -10.81 -17.74
N LYS A 246 -8.94 -11.10 -16.55
CA LYS A 246 -10.24 -11.74 -16.37
C LYS A 246 -11.32 -10.79 -15.84
N GLY A 247 -10.98 -9.52 -15.62
CA GLY A 247 -11.91 -8.48 -15.18
C GLY A 247 -12.65 -7.83 -16.35
N ASP A 248 -13.17 -6.64 -16.12
CA ASP A 248 -13.83 -5.83 -17.14
C ASP A 248 -12.81 -4.92 -17.85
N LEU A 249 -12.58 -5.18 -19.15
CA LEU A 249 -11.63 -4.42 -19.95
C LEU A 249 -12.02 -2.95 -20.11
N SER A 250 -13.30 -2.60 -20.07
CA SER A 250 -13.76 -1.22 -20.15
C SER A 250 -13.36 -0.45 -18.88
N ILE A 251 -13.49 -1.08 -17.71
CA ILE A 251 -13.03 -0.53 -16.43
C ILE A 251 -11.51 -0.37 -16.42
N LEU A 252 -10.78 -1.36 -16.93
CA LEU A 252 -9.33 -1.30 -17.06
C LEU A 252 -8.87 -0.11 -17.93
N GLN A 253 -9.52 0.10 -19.09
CA GLN A 253 -9.22 1.20 -19.99
C GLN A 253 -9.51 2.58 -19.36
N LEU A 254 -10.65 2.72 -18.67
CA LEU A 254 -10.99 3.94 -17.96
C LEU A 254 -9.97 4.24 -16.86
N THR A 255 -9.61 3.22 -16.06
CA THR A 255 -8.63 3.35 -14.97
C THR A 255 -7.24 3.70 -15.50
N GLY A 256 -6.83 3.13 -16.62
CA GLY A 256 -5.54 3.44 -17.28
C GLY A 256 -5.47 4.83 -17.89
N GLY A 257 -6.60 5.45 -18.20
CA GLY A 257 -6.70 6.78 -18.82
C GLY A 257 -7.02 7.92 -17.84
N ASN A 258 -7.13 7.65 -16.55
CA ASN A 258 -7.55 8.63 -15.55
C ASN A 258 -6.92 8.32 -14.16
N PRO A 259 -6.29 9.27 -13.46
CA PRO A 259 -6.15 10.72 -13.78
C PRO A 259 -5.14 11.01 -14.91
N THR A 260 -5.37 12.10 -15.63
CA THR A 260 -4.63 12.43 -16.86
C THR A 260 -3.20 12.89 -16.64
N ASP A 261 -2.86 13.38 -15.46
CA ASP A 261 -1.51 13.84 -15.08
C ASP A 261 -0.67 12.71 -14.41
N PHE A 262 -1.22 11.51 -14.24
CA PHE A 262 -0.54 10.37 -13.64
C PHE A 262 -0.44 9.17 -14.61
N ILE A 263 0.14 9.40 -15.77
CA ILE A 263 0.39 8.37 -16.76
C ILE A 263 1.71 7.66 -16.43
N GLY A 264 1.59 6.51 -15.76
CA GLY A 264 2.72 5.66 -15.37
C GLY A 264 3.39 6.06 -14.07
N VAL A 265 3.74 5.03 -13.32
CA VAL A 265 4.23 5.12 -11.92
C VAL A 265 5.55 5.87 -11.74
N ARG A 266 6.36 6.00 -12.80
CA ARG A 266 7.60 6.80 -12.78
C ARG A 266 7.35 8.31 -12.65
N ARG A 267 6.10 8.77 -12.82
CA ARG A 267 5.71 10.15 -12.52
C ARG A 267 5.97 10.52 -11.05
N MET A 268 6.07 9.53 -10.15
CA MET A 268 6.53 9.76 -8.76
C MET A 268 8.00 10.22 -8.65
N ASN A 269 8.76 10.35 -9.74
CA ASN A 269 10.05 11.05 -9.73
C ASN A 269 9.88 12.58 -9.85
N ASP A 270 8.69 13.05 -10.20
CA ASP A 270 8.36 14.46 -10.34
C ASP A 270 7.98 15.03 -8.96
N PRO A 271 8.68 16.07 -8.45
CA PRO A 271 8.33 16.71 -7.18
C PRO A 271 6.91 17.24 -7.12
N ASP A 272 6.38 17.73 -8.26
CA ASP A 272 5.03 18.30 -8.34
C ASP A 272 3.94 17.23 -8.24
N ILE A 273 4.27 15.97 -8.55
CA ILE A 273 3.37 14.83 -8.30
C ILE A 273 3.51 14.31 -6.86
N ARG A 274 4.75 14.25 -6.34
CA ARG A 274 4.98 13.75 -4.97
C ARG A 274 4.32 14.60 -3.90
N VAL A 275 4.19 15.91 -4.12
CA VAL A 275 3.60 16.86 -3.16
C VAL A 275 2.07 16.75 -3.07
N LEU A 276 1.41 16.07 -4.03
CA LEU A 276 -0.05 15.99 -4.07
C LEU A 276 -0.61 15.16 -2.90
N PRO A 277 -1.67 15.65 -2.22
CA PRO A 277 -2.23 15.00 -1.03
C PRO A 277 -3.16 13.82 -1.38
N VAL A 278 -2.71 12.92 -2.28
CA VAL A 278 -3.50 11.78 -2.75
C VAL A 278 -3.23 10.55 -1.90
N GLY A 279 -4.09 10.29 -0.92
CA GLY A 279 -3.99 9.21 0.06
C GLY A 279 -4.03 7.78 -0.52
N SER A 280 -4.27 7.64 -1.81
CA SER A 280 -4.22 6.33 -2.49
C SER A 280 -2.81 5.94 -2.93
N VAL A 281 -1.90 6.91 -3.18
CA VAL A 281 -0.61 6.63 -3.86
C VAL A 281 0.56 7.52 -3.47
N CYS A 282 0.32 8.73 -2.91
CA CYS A 282 1.37 9.72 -2.66
C CYS A 282 1.95 9.68 -1.23
N GLY A 283 1.90 8.52 -0.56
CA GLY A 283 2.55 8.35 0.74
C GLY A 283 4.05 8.20 0.61
N HIS A 284 4.80 9.01 1.37
CA HIS A 284 6.25 9.00 1.43
C HIS A 284 6.70 9.01 2.88
N GLY A 285 7.63 8.14 3.23
CA GLY A 285 8.13 8.05 4.61
C GLY A 285 9.23 7.03 4.77
N THR A 286 9.79 6.93 5.95
CA THR A 286 10.76 5.90 6.28
C THR A 286 10.06 4.55 6.49
N ALA A 287 10.75 3.45 6.22
CA ALA A 287 10.20 2.13 6.53
C ALA A 287 9.99 1.94 8.04
N GLU A 288 10.85 2.53 8.87
CA GLU A 288 10.69 2.53 10.33
C GLU A 288 9.34 3.13 10.74
N SER A 289 8.98 4.31 10.20
CA SER A 289 7.71 4.96 10.50
C SER A 289 6.50 4.19 9.99
N MET A 290 6.56 3.61 8.80
CA MET A 290 5.49 2.79 8.27
C MET A 290 5.34 1.48 9.06
N ALA A 291 6.44 0.85 9.48
CA ALA A 291 6.43 -0.32 10.37
C ALA A 291 5.86 0.03 11.75
N LYS A 292 6.25 1.18 12.33
CA LYS A 292 5.71 1.69 13.60
C LYS A 292 4.20 1.95 13.50
N PHE A 293 3.74 2.56 12.40
CA PHE A 293 2.32 2.76 12.16
C PHE A 293 1.55 1.43 12.19
N HIS A 294 2.03 0.40 11.49
CA HIS A 294 1.41 -0.92 11.52
C HIS A 294 1.60 -1.63 12.87
N ALA A 295 2.70 -1.36 13.61
CA ALA A 295 2.89 -1.89 14.96
C ALA A 295 1.87 -1.32 15.96
N ILE A 296 1.50 -0.04 15.84
CA ILE A 296 0.41 0.54 16.62
C ILE A 296 -0.89 -0.23 16.41
N LEU A 297 -1.20 -0.58 15.16
CA LEU A 297 -2.36 -1.42 14.83
C LEU A 297 -2.19 -2.86 15.36
N GLY A 298 -0.99 -3.45 15.26
CA GLY A 298 -0.64 -4.74 15.81
C GLY A 298 -0.76 -4.81 17.35
N GLU A 299 -0.57 -3.69 18.03
CA GLU A 299 -0.75 -3.52 19.49
C GLU A 299 -2.21 -3.19 19.89
N GLY A 300 -3.18 -3.40 18.99
CA GLY A 300 -4.59 -3.13 19.25
C GLY A 300 -4.96 -1.65 19.21
N GLY A 301 -4.19 -0.84 18.51
CA GLY A 301 -4.45 0.60 18.32
C GLY A 301 -3.92 1.49 19.45
N VAL A 302 -3.09 0.95 20.35
CA VAL A 302 -2.50 1.71 21.47
C VAL A 302 -0.97 1.64 21.40
N TRP A 303 -0.31 2.76 21.60
CA TRP A 303 1.15 2.86 21.59
C TRP A 303 1.65 3.66 22.80
N GLN A 304 2.41 3.01 23.67
CA GLN A 304 2.97 3.65 24.86
C GLN A 304 1.92 4.46 25.67
N GLY A 305 0.75 3.87 25.86
CA GLY A 305 -0.37 4.48 26.58
C GLY A 305 -1.20 5.49 25.77
N LYS A 306 -0.78 5.88 24.58
CA LYS A 306 -1.52 6.77 23.69
C LYS A 306 -2.39 5.95 22.73
N ARG A 307 -3.69 6.25 22.66
CA ARG A 307 -4.63 5.56 21.77
C ARG A 307 -4.69 6.25 20.42
N LEU A 308 -4.48 5.47 19.35
CA LEU A 308 -4.77 5.84 17.96
C LEU A 308 -6.17 5.37 17.56
N LEU A 309 -6.51 4.12 17.84
CA LEU A 309 -7.81 3.50 17.54
C LEU A 309 -8.33 2.71 18.73
N SER A 310 -9.65 2.49 18.77
CA SER A 310 -10.26 1.48 19.64
C SER A 310 -9.90 0.06 19.18
N GLN A 311 -9.99 -0.89 20.10
CA GLN A 311 -9.82 -2.31 19.77
C GLN A 311 -10.85 -2.79 18.72
N ASP A 312 -12.13 -2.33 18.83
CA ASP A 312 -13.16 -2.70 17.85
C ASP A 312 -12.81 -2.23 16.43
N SER A 313 -12.26 -1.01 16.28
CA SER A 313 -11.79 -0.52 14.98
C SER A 313 -10.63 -1.34 14.42
N VAL A 314 -9.70 -1.77 15.24
CA VAL A 314 -8.61 -2.68 14.83
C VAL A 314 -9.17 -4.06 14.47
N ASP A 315 -10.11 -4.61 15.25
CA ASP A 315 -10.75 -5.89 14.97
C ASP A 315 -11.54 -5.89 13.67
N ARG A 316 -12.14 -4.74 13.31
CA ARG A 316 -12.81 -4.56 12.02
C ARG A 316 -11.86 -4.73 10.84
N PHE A 317 -10.61 -4.26 10.95
CA PHE A 317 -9.60 -4.45 9.90
C PHE A 317 -9.24 -5.91 9.64
N GLN A 318 -9.52 -6.82 10.57
CA GLN A 318 -9.28 -8.25 10.44
C GLN A 318 -10.48 -9.04 9.87
N ARG A 319 -11.62 -8.38 9.62
CA ARG A 319 -12.84 -9.03 9.11
C ARG A 319 -12.88 -8.96 7.59
N ILE A 320 -12.82 -10.11 6.92
CA ILE A 320 -13.01 -10.17 5.46
C ILE A 320 -14.43 -9.73 5.11
N LYS A 321 -14.55 -8.66 4.33
CA LYS A 321 -15.81 -8.07 3.86
C LYS A 321 -16.08 -8.34 2.39
N SER A 322 -15.05 -8.49 1.61
CA SER A 322 -15.13 -8.90 0.21
C SER A 322 -13.92 -9.75 -0.16
N GLY A 323 -14.08 -10.62 -1.14
CA GLY A 323 -13.00 -11.48 -1.61
C GLY A 323 -13.37 -12.17 -2.91
N GLY A 324 -12.35 -12.58 -3.64
CA GLY A 324 -12.44 -13.22 -4.94
C GLY A 324 -11.78 -12.39 -6.02
N TYR A 325 -12.16 -12.64 -7.26
CA TYR A 325 -11.56 -12.01 -8.41
C TYR A 325 -12.01 -10.56 -8.57
N ASP A 326 -11.07 -9.65 -8.70
CA ASP A 326 -11.28 -8.21 -8.79
C ASP A 326 -11.64 -7.78 -10.22
N LEU A 327 -12.73 -7.02 -10.39
CA LEU A 327 -13.21 -6.58 -11.70
C LEU A 327 -12.29 -5.54 -12.36
N ALA A 328 -11.60 -4.73 -11.56
CA ALA A 328 -10.82 -3.59 -12.04
C ALA A 328 -9.33 -3.89 -12.20
N PHE A 329 -8.79 -4.87 -11.48
CA PHE A 329 -7.35 -5.05 -11.35
C PHE A 329 -6.82 -6.48 -11.56
N SER A 330 -7.68 -7.40 -12.04
CA SER A 330 -7.29 -8.77 -12.40
C SER A 330 -6.44 -9.50 -11.35
N MET A 331 -6.83 -9.40 -10.09
CA MET A 331 -6.21 -10.19 -9.03
C MET A 331 -7.26 -10.76 -8.10
N ASP A 332 -7.04 -11.96 -7.60
CA ASP A 332 -7.81 -12.51 -6.50
C ASP A 332 -7.26 -11.95 -5.19
N GLY A 333 -8.11 -11.52 -4.29
CA GLY A 333 -7.71 -10.91 -3.03
C GLY A 333 -8.82 -10.91 -1.99
N MET A 334 -8.44 -10.51 -0.78
CA MET A 334 -9.35 -10.37 0.36
C MET A 334 -9.25 -8.97 0.93
N TRP A 335 -10.40 -8.35 1.15
CA TRP A 335 -10.52 -6.97 1.54
C TRP A 335 -11.34 -6.81 2.81
N SER A 336 -10.94 -5.86 3.62
CA SER A 336 -11.63 -5.38 4.79
C SER A 336 -11.96 -3.89 4.64
N TYR A 337 -12.13 -3.17 5.72
CA TYR A 337 -12.38 -1.73 5.80
C TYR A 337 -11.18 -0.89 5.32
N GLY A 338 -10.90 -0.96 4.01
CA GLY A 338 -9.78 -0.27 3.37
C GLY A 338 -8.41 -0.95 3.51
N MET A 339 -8.38 -2.17 4.05
CA MET A 339 -7.18 -2.99 4.17
C MET A 339 -7.26 -4.23 3.29
N MET A 340 -6.12 -4.70 2.81
CA MET A 340 -5.96 -6.08 2.33
C MET A 340 -5.79 -7.00 3.52
N ILE A 341 -6.32 -8.22 3.42
CA ILE A 341 -6.19 -9.25 4.46
C ILE A 341 -5.41 -10.42 3.93
N PHE A 342 -4.52 -10.95 4.77
CA PHE A 342 -3.70 -12.12 4.50
C PHE A 342 -3.92 -13.14 5.63
N PRO A 343 -4.90 -14.07 5.49
CA PRO A 343 -5.08 -15.13 6.45
C PRO A 343 -3.83 -16.02 6.51
N VAL A 344 -3.48 -16.46 7.71
CA VAL A 344 -2.36 -17.37 7.92
C VAL A 344 -2.88 -18.69 8.50
N MET A 345 -2.51 -19.76 7.83
CA MET A 345 -2.79 -21.13 8.24
C MET A 345 -1.73 -21.61 9.21
N GLU A 346 -2.15 -22.03 10.36
CA GLU A 346 -1.35 -22.78 11.32
C GLU A 346 -2.10 -24.07 11.69
N GLN A 347 -1.41 -25.20 11.69
CA GLN A 347 -2.03 -26.50 11.96
C GLN A 347 -3.27 -26.82 11.09
N GLY A 348 -3.26 -26.38 9.82
CA GLY A 348 -4.35 -26.63 8.88
C GLY A 348 -5.59 -25.74 9.05
N LYS A 349 -5.56 -24.73 9.93
CA LYS A 349 -6.66 -23.77 10.15
C LYS A 349 -6.20 -22.34 9.98
N PRO A 350 -7.07 -21.42 9.46
CA PRO A 350 -6.79 -20.00 9.53
C PRO A 350 -6.91 -19.54 11.00
N THR A 351 -5.78 -19.19 11.60
CA THR A 351 -5.70 -18.79 13.01
C THR A 351 -5.41 -17.31 13.17
N MET A 352 -4.88 -16.68 12.14
CA MET A 352 -4.39 -15.33 12.18
C MET A 352 -4.77 -14.58 10.89
N PHE A 353 -5.09 -13.29 11.02
CA PHE A 353 -5.44 -12.41 9.90
C PHE A 353 -4.54 -11.19 9.93
N MET A 354 -3.45 -11.25 9.16
CA MET A 354 -2.64 -10.06 8.96
C MET A 354 -3.38 -9.09 8.04
N PHE A 355 -3.24 -7.82 8.29
CA PHE A 355 -3.90 -6.78 7.52
C PHE A 355 -2.97 -5.59 7.28
N GLY A 356 -3.25 -4.85 6.24
CA GLY A 356 -2.46 -3.71 5.79
C GLY A 356 -2.65 -3.50 4.31
N HIS A 357 -1.62 -3.08 3.59
CA HIS A 357 -1.76 -2.88 2.15
C HIS A 357 -0.43 -3.06 1.41
N GLY A 358 -0.50 -3.70 0.25
CA GLY A 358 0.60 -3.72 -0.72
C GLY A 358 0.61 -2.46 -1.58
N GLY A 359 1.80 -2.07 -2.05
CA GLY A 359 1.99 -0.96 -2.98
C GLY A 359 2.64 -1.40 -4.28
N TYR A 360 2.41 -0.63 -5.34
CA TYR A 360 2.95 -0.93 -6.65
C TYR A 360 4.46 -1.15 -6.61
N GLY A 361 4.91 -2.20 -7.29
CA GLY A 361 6.34 -2.50 -7.45
C GLY A 361 6.99 -3.20 -6.27
N GLY A 362 6.20 -3.64 -5.26
CA GLY A 362 6.67 -4.48 -4.16
C GLY A 362 6.63 -3.82 -2.78
N GLN A 363 6.11 -2.61 -2.65
CA GLN A 363 5.94 -1.97 -1.33
C GLN A 363 4.98 -2.78 -0.47
N MET A 364 5.22 -2.81 0.84
CA MET A 364 4.36 -3.53 1.77
C MET A 364 4.36 -2.86 3.14
N GLY A 365 3.19 -2.85 3.80
CA GLY A 365 3.02 -2.53 5.20
C GLY A 365 1.96 -3.44 5.80
N LEU A 366 2.28 -4.15 6.89
CA LEU A 366 1.39 -5.13 7.51
C LEU A 366 1.40 -5.04 9.03
N ALA A 367 0.23 -5.27 9.61
CA ALA A 367 0.01 -5.45 11.02
C ALA A 367 -0.46 -6.88 11.33
N ASP A 368 -0.06 -7.39 12.48
CA ASP A 368 -0.48 -8.66 13.05
C ASP A 368 -0.73 -8.49 14.55
N THR A 369 -1.97 -8.66 14.96
CA THR A 369 -2.37 -8.54 16.37
C THR A 369 -2.07 -9.80 17.18
N THR A 370 -1.91 -10.96 16.55
CA THR A 370 -1.63 -12.24 17.22
C THR A 370 -0.23 -12.25 17.83
N TYR A 371 0.78 -11.90 17.01
CA TYR A 371 2.16 -11.81 17.47
C TYR A 371 2.60 -10.38 17.80
N ARG A 372 1.70 -9.41 17.65
CA ARG A 372 1.96 -7.99 17.91
C ARG A 372 3.13 -7.49 17.06
N VAL A 373 2.98 -7.66 15.74
CA VAL A 373 3.99 -7.28 14.74
C VAL A 373 3.48 -6.11 13.90
N GLY A 374 4.36 -5.17 13.63
CA GLY A 374 4.20 -4.22 12.54
C GLY A 374 5.44 -4.25 11.66
N LEU A 375 5.27 -4.35 10.36
CA LEU A 375 6.38 -4.40 9.42
C LEU A 375 6.15 -3.51 8.21
N ALA A 376 7.25 -3.07 7.59
CA ALA A 376 7.23 -2.39 6.31
C ALA A 376 8.46 -2.74 5.47
N TYR A 377 8.21 -2.88 4.18
CA TYR A 377 9.25 -3.01 3.16
C TYR A 377 9.01 -1.96 2.08
N ALA A 378 10.08 -1.31 1.65
CA ALA A 378 10.03 -0.37 0.54
C ALA A 378 11.29 -0.43 -0.32
N THR A 379 11.10 -0.21 -1.62
CA THR A 379 12.16 -0.20 -2.62
C THR A 379 11.95 0.94 -3.61
N SER A 380 13.02 1.41 -4.24
CA SER A 380 12.96 2.33 -5.38
C SER A 380 13.06 1.61 -6.74
N HIS A 381 13.31 0.31 -6.73
CA HIS A 381 13.44 -0.52 -7.92
C HIS A 381 12.18 -1.38 -8.08
N LEU A 382 11.20 -0.84 -8.80
CA LEU A 382 9.86 -1.40 -8.90
C LEU A 382 9.81 -2.63 -9.82
N ASP A 383 9.19 -3.71 -9.33
CA ASP A 383 8.83 -4.85 -10.16
C ASP A 383 7.34 -4.76 -10.55
N PRO A 384 7.00 -4.57 -11.83
CA PRO A 384 5.62 -4.43 -12.27
C PRO A 384 4.79 -5.70 -12.10
N THR A 385 5.43 -6.84 -11.88
CA THR A 385 4.77 -8.13 -11.65
C THR A 385 4.57 -8.45 -10.17
N SER A 386 5.08 -7.57 -9.27
CA SER A 386 4.91 -7.74 -7.84
C SER A 386 3.43 -7.62 -7.45
N ARG A 387 2.87 -8.71 -6.99
CA ARG A 387 1.49 -8.80 -6.46
C ARG A 387 1.49 -9.76 -5.28
N PRO A 388 0.63 -9.53 -4.27
CA PRO A 388 0.42 -10.55 -3.24
C PRO A 388 0.02 -11.89 -3.88
N GLY A 389 0.69 -12.97 -3.50
CA GLY A 389 0.43 -14.31 -4.03
C GLY A 389 1.09 -14.66 -5.37
N ALA A 390 1.76 -13.72 -6.03
CA ALA A 390 2.55 -14.04 -7.21
C ALA A 390 3.96 -14.50 -6.81
N ASP A 391 4.43 -15.58 -7.39
CA ASP A 391 5.80 -16.09 -7.19
C ASP A 391 6.88 -15.20 -7.82
N ALA A 392 6.46 -14.18 -8.56
CA ALA A 392 7.35 -13.37 -9.39
C ALA A 392 8.23 -12.42 -8.60
N ASP A 393 7.75 -11.83 -7.49
CA ASP A 393 8.54 -10.96 -6.62
C ASP A 393 8.83 -11.65 -5.28
N LYS A 394 10.08 -12.03 -5.08
CA LYS A 394 10.52 -12.74 -3.88
C LYS A 394 11.06 -11.81 -2.79
N ARG A 395 11.17 -10.49 -3.03
CA ARG A 395 11.84 -9.56 -2.13
C ARG A 395 11.16 -9.46 -0.77
N TRP A 396 9.97 -8.83 -0.73
CA TRP A 396 9.25 -8.68 0.54
C TRP A 396 8.76 -10.01 1.15
N PRO A 397 8.31 -11.03 0.37
CA PRO A 397 7.91 -12.30 0.95
C PRO A 397 9.07 -13.04 1.63
N SER A 398 10.30 -12.96 1.08
CA SER A 398 11.46 -13.58 1.71
C SER A 398 11.82 -12.91 3.04
N MET A 399 11.74 -11.57 3.10
CA MET A 399 11.98 -10.79 4.33
C MET A 399 10.94 -11.11 5.40
N TYR A 400 9.67 -11.12 5.01
CA TYR A 400 8.55 -11.48 5.84
C TYR A 400 8.69 -12.90 6.42
N ASN A 401 8.98 -13.87 5.58
CA ASN A 401 9.17 -15.26 6.01
C ASN A 401 10.38 -15.40 6.97
N ALA A 402 11.46 -14.66 6.74
CA ALA A 402 12.61 -14.65 7.63
C ALA A 402 12.25 -14.07 9.00
N LEU A 403 11.50 -12.97 9.05
CA LEU A 403 11.04 -12.36 10.30
C LEU A 403 10.20 -13.34 11.12
N TYR A 404 9.19 -13.96 10.50
CA TYR A 404 8.32 -14.90 11.22
C TYR A 404 9.04 -16.19 11.60
N LYS A 405 10.05 -16.62 10.85
CA LYS A 405 10.92 -17.72 11.26
C LYS A 405 11.66 -17.39 12.56
N CYS A 406 12.16 -16.17 12.71
CA CYS A 406 12.79 -15.72 13.95
C CYS A 406 11.76 -15.67 15.11
N ILE A 407 10.60 -15.07 14.87
CA ILE A 407 9.52 -14.99 15.89
C ILE A 407 9.12 -16.39 16.37
N TYR A 408 8.93 -17.34 15.45
CA TYR A 408 8.54 -18.72 15.81
C TYR A 408 9.63 -19.44 16.61
N GLN A 409 10.90 -19.16 16.32
CA GLN A 409 12.01 -19.67 17.12
C GLN A 409 12.01 -19.07 18.54
N ILE A 410 11.79 -17.77 18.67
CA ILE A 410 11.73 -17.07 19.96
C ILE A 410 10.54 -17.57 20.80
N GLU A 411 9.38 -17.77 20.17
CA GLU A 411 8.14 -18.26 20.81
C GLU A 411 8.13 -19.80 20.99
N ASN A 412 9.18 -20.50 20.53
CA ASN A 412 9.27 -21.97 20.54
C ASN A 412 8.08 -22.66 19.81
N ILE A 413 7.60 -22.04 18.72
CA ILE A 413 6.50 -22.55 17.90
C ILE A 413 7.07 -23.45 16.81
N ARG A 414 6.57 -24.70 16.72
CA ARG A 414 7.02 -25.72 15.76
C ARG A 414 5.96 -26.13 14.75
N VAL A 415 5.00 -25.26 14.46
CA VAL A 415 3.91 -25.58 13.53
C VAL A 415 4.22 -25.04 12.12
N PRO A 416 3.85 -25.77 11.07
CA PRO A 416 3.90 -25.24 9.71
C PRO A 416 3.00 -24.01 9.57
N ARG A 417 3.53 -22.97 8.91
CA ARG A 417 2.85 -21.72 8.64
C ARG A 417 2.72 -21.51 7.13
N LYS A 418 1.52 -21.18 6.66
CA LYS A 418 1.26 -20.81 5.27
C LYS A 418 0.37 -19.57 5.20
N THR A 419 0.86 -18.50 4.58
CA THR A 419 0.04 -17.32 4.27
C THR A 419 -0.83 -17.60 3.07
N LEU A 420 -2.11 -17.28 3.15
CA LEU A 420 -3.06 -17.38 2.06
C LEU A 420 -3.19 -16.01 1.39
N TYR A 421 -2.97 -15.97 0.10
CA TYR A 421 -3.07 -14.76 -0.69
C TYR A 421 -4.34 -14.72 -1.54
N LEU A 422 -4.89 -15.89 -1.88
CA LEU A 422 -6.05 -16.05 -2.74
C LEU A 422 -7.29 -16.39 -1.91
N TYR A 423 -8.42 -15.78 -2.26
CA TYR A 423 -9.70 -16.02 -1.58
C TYR A 423 -10.20 -17.46 -1.79
N GLU A 424 -9.96 -18.03 -2.96
CA GLU A 424 -10.30 -19.43 -3.23
C GLU A 424 -9.57 -20.40 -2.31
N ASP A 425 -8.29 -20.16 -2.03
CA ASP A 425 -7.52 -20.98 -1.08
C ASP A 425 -8.06 -20.85 0.35
N TYR A 426 -8.47 -19.64 0.74
CA TYR A 426 -9.10 -19.39 2.03
C TYR A 426 -10.44 -20.11 2.17
N LYS A 427 -11.31 -20.09 1.16
CA LYS A 427 -12.57 -20.83 1.16
C LYS A 427 -12.36 -22.33 1.29
N LYS A 428 -11.41 -22.91 0.56
CA LYS A 428 -11.04 -24.34 0.66
C LYS A 428 -10.58 -24.68 2.08
N ALA A 429 -9.72 -23.86 2.68
CA ALA A 429 -9.23 -24.07 4.03
C ALA A 429 -10.36 -24.02 5.09
N GLN A 430 -11.32 -23.13 4.94
CA GLN A 430 -12.49 -23.07 5.83
C GLN A 430 -13.40 -24.31 5.72
N SER A 431 -13.61 -24.83 4.50
CA SER A 431 -14.44 -26.03 4.31
C SER A 431 -13.81 -27.28 4.94
N THR A 432 -12.48 -27.41 4.83
CA THR A 432 -11.73 -28.54 5.42
C THR A 432 -11.70 -28.50 6.95
N SER A 433 -11.78 -27.32 7.56
CA SER A 433 -11.76 -27.17 9.03
C SER A 433 -13.12 -27.42 9.71
N LYS A 434 -14.19 -27.63 8.93
CA LYS A 434 -15.55 -27.94 9.43
C LYS A 434 -15.87 -29.44 9.37
N MET A 435 -15.00 -30.25 8.78
CA MET A 435 -15.03 -31.71 8.82
C MET A 435 -14.17 -32.24 9.96
#